data_8eceda2144cba03c25fa208e2d595b3f
#
_entry.id   8eceda2144cba03c25fa208e2d595b3f
#
_cell.length_a   1.000
_cell.length_b   1.000
_cell.length_c   1.000
_cell.angle_alpha   90.00
_cell.angle_beta   90.00
_cell.angle_gamma   90.00
#
_symmetry.space_group_name_H-M   'P 1'
#
loop_
_entity.id
_entity.type
_entity.pdbx_description
1 polymer ?
#
loop_
_entity_poly.entity_id
_entity_poly.type
_entity_poly.pdbx_seq_one_letter_code
_entity_poly.pdbx_strand_id
1 'polypeptide(L)'
;METIINSKIVDFKVQAFHKGEFKTVTQADLKGKWSVFFFYPADFTFVCPTELGDMADKYDAFQKMGVEVYSVSTDTHFVHKAWHDASATIKKIKYPMLADPTGHLTRAFGVHIEEAGLASVSYTHLTLPTIYSV
;
A
#
# COMPACT_ATOMS: atom_id res chain seq x y z
N MET A 1 10.79 13.33 12.90
CA MET A 1 9.75 13.10 11.86
C MET A 1 8.55 13.98 12.16
N GLU A 2 8.13 14.73 11.19
CA GLU A 2 6.94 15.58 11.34
C GLU A 2 5.67 14.73 11.23
N THR A 3 4.65 15.11 12.00
CA THR A 3 3.34 14.45 11.87
C THR A 3 2.67 14.85 10.57
N ILE A 4 2.00 13.89 9.94
CA ILE A 4 1.21 14.12 8.74
C ILE A 4 -0.29 14.12 9.03
N ILE A 5 -0.67 14.00 10.29
CA ILE A 5 -2.08 14.03 10.69
C ILE A 5 -2.70 15.36 10.26
N ASN A 6 -3.86 15.31 9.61
CA ASN A 6 -4.55 16.46 9.04
C ASN A 6 -3.78 17.15 7.90
N SER A 7 -2.78 16.49 7.33
CA SER A 7 -2.08 16.98 6.16
C SER A 7 -2.78 16.49 4.89
N LYS A 8 -2.73 17.30 3.85
CA LYS A 8 -3.22 16.88 2.54
C LYS A 8 -2.31 15.80 1.96
N ILE A 9 -2.90 14.76 1.37
CA ILE A 9 -2.15 13.72 0.68
C ILE A 9 -1.36 14.35 -0.47
N VAL A 10 -0.08 13.97 -0.57
CA VAL A 10 0.76 14.45 -1.65
C VAL A 10 0.25 13.95 -3.01
N ASP A 11 0.58 14.68 -4.05
CA ASP A 11 0.32 14.25 -5.41
C ASP A 11 1.24 13.08 -5.74
N PHE A 12 0.68 11.99 -6.27
CA PHE A 12 1.47 10.82 -6.63
C PHE A 12 0.88 10.09 -7.84
N LYS A 13 1.75 9.35 -8.50
CA LYS A 13 1.39 8.45 -9.61
C LYS A 13 2.33 7.26 -9.54
N VAL A 14 1.79 6.09 -9.22
CA VAL A 14 2.58 4.87 -9.07
C VAL A 14 1.96 3.72 -9.84
N GLN A 15 2.79 2.74 -10.19
CA GLN A 15 2.31 1.50 -10.78
C GLN A 15 1.80 0.58 -9.68
N ALA A 16 0.89 -0.30 -10.02
CA ALA A 16 0.31 -1.26 -9.08
C ALA A 16 0.03 -2.59 -9.77
N PHE A 17 0.04 -3.65 -8.98
CA PHE A 17 -0.51 -4.94 -9.37
C PHE A 17 -1.86 -5.12 -8.68
N HIS A 18 -2.92 -5.36 -9.45
CA HIS A 18 -4.27 -5.45 -8.93
C HIS A 18 -5.11 -6.42 -9.76
N LYS A 19 -5.60 -7.48 -9.12
CA LYS A 19 -6.48 -8.47 -9.75
C LYS A 19 -5.92 -9.05 -11.06
N GLY A 20 -4.63 -9.40 -11.04
CA GLY A 20 -3.96 -10.00 -12.19
C GLY A 20 -3.48 -9.03 -13.24
N GLU A 21 -3.67 -7.74 -13.08
CA GLU A 21 -3.31 -6.71 -14.05
C GLU A 21 -2.41 -5.64 -13.45
N PHE A 22 -1.59 -5.03 -14.28
CA PHE A 22 -0.86 -3.81 -13.91
C PHE A 22 -1.72 -2.60 -14.22
N LYS A 23 -1.72 -1.64 -13.29
CA LYS A 23 -2.44 -0.38 -13.51
C LYS A 23 -1.69 0.77 -12.84
N THR A 24 -2.08 1.99 -13.18
CA THR A 24 -1.56 3.20 -12.55
C THR A 24 -2.55 3.67 -11.49
N VAL A 25 -2.05 4.00 -10.31
CA VAL A 25 -2.85 4.58 -9.22
C VAL A 25 -2.34 5.97 -8.93
N THR A 26 -3.26 6.92 -8.80
CA THR A 26 -2.95 8.33 -8.55
C THR A 26 -3.71 8.84 -7.34
N GLN A 27 -3.33 10.03 -6.86
CA GLN A 27 -4.05 10.70 -5.78
C GLN A 27 -5.54 10.86 -6.10
N ALA A 28 -5.89 11.11 -7.36
CA ALA A 28 -7.29 11.29 -7.77
C ALA A 28 -8.15 10.05 -7.51
N ASP A 29 -7.56 8.85 -7.52
CA ASP A 29 -8.27 7.61 -7.26
C ASP A 29 -8.74 7.49 -5.82
N LEU A 30 -8.18 8.29 -4.90
CA LEU A 30 -8.52 8.26 -3.47
C LEU A 30 -9.74 9.12 -3.13
N LYS A 31 -10.17 10.00 -4.02
CA LYS A 31 -11.24 10.96 -3.72
C LYS A 31 -12.56 10.24 -3.45
N GLY A 32 -13.26 10.72 -2.44
CA GLY A 32 -14.59 10.21 -2.10
C GLY A 32 -14.61 8.91 -1.34
N LYS A 33 -13.45 8.39 -0.94
CA LYS A 33 -13.35 7.12 -0.21
C LYS A 33 -12.37 7.23 0.95
N TRP A 34 -12.64 6.46 1.99
CA TRP A 34 -11.63 6.17 3.00
C TRP A 34 -10.63 5.18 2.40
N SER A 35 -9.35 5.38 2.68
CA SER A 35 -8.28 4.49 2.20
C SER A 35 -7.34 4.12 3.33
N VAL A 36 -6.94 2.86 3.37
CA VAL A 36 -5.92 2.36 4.28
C VAL A 36 -4.66 2.07 3.48
N PHE A 37 -3.55 2.70 3.86
CA PHE A 37 -2.24 2.42 3.27
C PHE A 37 -1.43 1.59 4.25
N PHE A 38 -1.12 0.37 3.85
CA PHE A 38 -0.34 -0.55 4.65
C PHE A 38 1.08 -0.65 4.09
N PHE A 39 2.06 -0.13 4.83
CA PHE A 39 3.46 -0.12 4.41
C PHE A 39 4.20 -1.33 4.96
N TYR A 40 5.07 -1.92 4.14
CA TYR A 40 5.93 -3.03 4.54
C TYR A 40 7.26 -2.93 3.80
N PRO A 41 8.34 -3.57 4.34
CA PRO A 41 9.69 -3.36 3.78
C PRO A 41 9.89 -3.90 2.39
N ALA A 42 9.53 -5.16 2.14
CA ALA A 42 9.85 -5.79 0.87
C ALA A 42 9.02 -7.06 0.64
N ASP A 43 8.79 -7.34 -0.64
CA ASP A 43 8.24 -8.62 -1.08
C ASP A 43 9.22 -9.76 -0.77
N PHE A 44 8.71 -10.99 -0.74
CA PHE A 44 9.51 -12.21 -0.49
C PHE A 44 10.19 -12.23 0.88
N THR A 45 9.55 -11.62 1.90
CA THR A 45 10.01 -11.68 3.29
C THR A 45 9.08 -12.56 4.13
N PHE A 46 9.56 -12.98 5.33
CA PHE A 46 8.83 -13.95 6.15
C PHE A 46 7.78 -13.35 7.07
N VAL A 47 7.96 -12.09 7.51
CA VAL A 47 7.10 -11.48 8.53
C VAL A 47 5.85 -10.86 7.90
N CYS A 48 6.01 -10.15 6.80
CA CYS A 48 4.93 -9.38 6.18
C CYS A 48 3.82 -10.22 5.54
N PRO A 49 4.05 -11.45 5.01
CA PRO A 49 2.97 -12.22 4.40
C PRO A 49 1.77 -12.48 5.30
N THR A 50 2.02 -12.72 6.61
CA THR A 50 0.94 -12.96 7.56
C THR A 50 0.01 -11.75 7.67
N GLU A 51 0.59 -10.55 7.84
CA GLU A 51 -0.17 -9.30 7.98
C GLU A 51 -0.91 -8.94 6.70
N LEU A 52 -0.24 -9.09 5.56
CA LEU A 52 -0.85 -8.85 4.25
C LEU A 52 -1.99 -9.84 3.98
N GLY A 53 -1.81 -11.10 4.40
CA GLY A 53 -2.86 -12.12 4.30
C GLY A 53 -4.05 -11.83 5.18
N ASP A 54 -3.83 -11.33 6.41
CA ASP A 54 -4.90 -10.92 7.30
C ASP A 54 -5.71 -9.76 6.70
N MET A 55 -5.05 -8.80 6.08
CA MET A 55 -5.73 -7.71 5.37
C MET A 55 -6.53 -8.25 4.18
N ALA A 56 -5.99 -9.25 3.46
CA ALA A 56 -6.70 -9.88 2.36
C ALA A 56 -7.97 -10.59 2.83
N ASP A 57 -7.90 -11.28 3.97
CA ASP A 57 -9.06 -11.98 4.55
C ASP A 57 -10.17 -11.00 4.98
N LYS A 58 -9.79 -9.76 5.33
CA LYS A 58 -10.73 -8.72 5.78
C LYS A 58 -11.11 -7.74 4.67
N TYR A 59 -10.60 -7.92 3.48
CA TYR A 59 -10.79 -6.96 2.39
C TYR A 59 -12.27 -6.74 2.06
N ASP A 60 -13.06 -7.80 2.00
CA ASP A 60 -14.49 -7.69 1.70
C ASP A 60 -15.22 -6.86 2.76
N ALA A 61 -14.84 -7.00 4.04
CA ALA A 61 -15.41 -6.21 5.12
C ALA A 61 -15.07 -4.71 4.94
N PHE A 62 -13.84 -4.38 4.56
CA PHE A 62 -13.44 -3.00 4.27
C PHE A 62 -14.23 -2.44 3.09
N GLN A 63 -14.39 -3.22 2.02
CA GLN A 63 -15.16 -2.82 0.84
C GLN A 63 -16.61 -2.49 1.19
N LYS A 64 -17.24 -3.29 2.07
CA LYS A 64 -18.62 -3.05 2.53
C LYS A 64 -18.74 -1.74 3.31
N MET A 65 -17.68 -1.31 3.96
CA MET A 65 -17.65 -0.04 4.68
C MET A 65 -17.28 1.16 3.77
N GLY A 66 -17.06 0.92 2.49
CA GLY A 66 -16.62 1.96 1.56
C GLY A 66 -15.14 2.31 1.70
N VAL A 67 -14.33 1.39 2.21
CA VAL A 67 -12.90 1.60 2.46
C VAL A 67 -12.10 0.80 1.44
N GLU A 68 -11.15 1.45 0.76
CA GLU A 68 -10.17 0.77 -0.08
C GLU A 68 -8.87 0.53 0.69
N VAL A 69 -8.21 -0.58 0.40
CA VAL A 69 -6.95 -0.97 1.02
C VAL A 69 -5.86 -0.97 -0.04
N TYR A 70 -4.71 -0.41 0.31
CA TYR A 70 -3.52 -0.40 -0.55
C TYR A 70 -2.34 -0.90 0.26
N SER A 71 -1.61 -1.89 -0.26
CA SER A 71 -0.30 -2.24 0.30
C SER A 71 0.78 -1.49 -0.48
N VAL A 72 1.85 -1.09 0.19
CA VAL A 72 2.92 -0.30 -0.40
C VAL A 72 4.28 -0.81 0.05
N SER A 73 5.16 -1.06 -0.89
CA SER A 73 6.58 -1.29 -0.62
C SER A 73 7.41 -0.63 -1.71
N THR A 74 8.72 -0.59 -1.50
CA THR A 74 9.65 -0.01 -2.49
C THR A 74 10.00 -0.97 -3.63
N ASP A 75 9.36 -2.13 -3.68
CA ASP A 75 9.49 -3.07 -4.80
C ASP A 75 8.76 -2.56 -6.04
N THR A 76 9.13 -3.11 -7.20
CA THR A 76 8.43 -2.81 -8.44
C THR A 76 7.13 -3.61 -8.55
N HIS A 77 6.24 -3.17 -9.44
CA HIS A 77 5.00 -3.90 -9.71
C HIS A 77 5.27 -5.29 -10.31
N PHE A 78 6.40 -5.48 -10.98
CA PHE A 78 6.81 -6.81 -11.50
C PHE A 78 7.11 -7.77 -10.35
N VAL A 79 7.75 -7.29 -9.30
CA VAL A 79 8.06 -8.10 -8.11
C VAL A 79 6.77 -8.44 -7.36
N HIS A 80 5.84 -7.49 -7.24
CA HIS A 80 4.52 -7.75 -6.65
C HIS A 80 3.80 -8.89 -7.37
N LYS A 81 3.82 -8.87 -8.69
CA LYS A 81 3.19 -9.94 -9.49
C LYS A 81 3.86 -11.29 -9.22
N ALA A 82 5.20 -11.32 -9.23
CA ALA A 82 5.95 -12.55 -9.00
C ALA A 82 5.65 -13.13 -7.62
N TRP A 83 5.58 -12.30 -6.59
CA TRP A 83 5.26 -12.73 -5.23
C TRP A 83 3.83 -13.24 -5.13
N HIS A 84 2.89 -12.54 -5.73
CA HIS A 84 1.48 -12.94 -5.77
C HIS A 84 1.33 -14.32 -6.43
N ASP A 85 2.05 -14.56 -7.52
CA ASP A 85 1.99 -15.83 -8.23
C ASP A 85 2.67 -16.98 -7.45
N ALA A 86 3.72 -16.67 -6.66
CA ALA A 86 4.55 -17.67 -5.99
C ALA A 86 4.08 -18.03 -4.57
N SER A 87 3.39 -17.13 -3.88
CA SER A 87 3.01 -17.33 -2.48
C SER A 87 1.52 -17.65 -2.35
N ALA A 88 1.20 -18.77 -1.69
CA ALA A 88 -0.18 -19.15 -1.43
C ALA A 88 -0.92 -18.12 -0.57
N THR A 89 -0.23 -17.50 0.40
CA THR A 89 -0.80 -16.45 1.24
C THR A 89 -1.06 -15.16 0.46
N ILE A 90 -0.05 -14.72 -0.30
CA ILE A 90 -0.13 -13.46 -1.06
C ILE A 90 -1.11 -13.59 -2.24
N LYS A 91 -1.27 -14.79 -2.76
CA LYS A 91 -2.24 -15.06 -3.84
C LYS A 91 -3.67 -14.69 -3.47
N LYS A 92 -3.98 -14.64 -2.18
CA LYS A 92 -5.31 -14.24 -1.69
C LYS A 92 -5.57 -12.74 -1.85
N ILE A 93 -4.55 -11.94 -2.05
CA ILE A 93 -4.68 -10.47 -2.10
C ILE A 93 -5.46 -10.06 -3.35
N LYS A 94 -6.54 -9.32 -3.13
CA LYS A 94 -7.38 -8.73 -4.18
C LYS A 94 -7.31 -7.22 -4.21
N TYR A 95 -6.71 -6.60 -3.17
CA TYR A 95 -6.53 -5.15 -3.13
C TYR A 95 -5.31 -4.74 -3.95
N PRO A 96 -5.22 -3.46 -4.36
CA PRO A 96 -4.08 -2.98 -5.13
C PRO A 96 -2.78 -3.05 -4.33
N MET A 97 -1.73 -3.59 -4.94
CA MET A 97 -0.39 -3.64 -4.38
C MET A 97 0.44 -2.55 -5.08
N LEU A 98 0.65 -1.44 -4.40
CA LEU A 98 1.33 -0.28 -4.98
C LEU A 98 2.84 -0.46 -4.98
N ALA A 99 3.47 -0.05 -6.06
CA ALA A 99 4.92 -0.05 -6.22
C ALA A 99 5.47 1.35 -5.99
N ASP A 100 6.43 1.47 -5.07
CA ASP A 100 7.05 2.75 -4.72
C ASP A 100 8.58 2.69 -4.83
N PRO A 101 9.14 2.26 -6.00
CA PRO A 101 10.58 2.06 -6.11
C PRO A 101 11.40 3.35 -5.95
N THR A 102 10.81 4.51 -6.18
CA THR A 102 11.49 5.80 -5.97
C THR A 102 11.42 6.26 -4.51
N GLY A 103 10.62 5.62 -3.68
CA GLY A 103 10.44 6.01 -2.27
C GLY A 103 9.56 7.25 -2.07
N HIS A 104 8.86 7.70 -3.11
CA HIS A 104 8.06 8.92 -3.03
C HIS A 104 6.95 8.83 -1.96
N LEU A 105 6.16 7.75 -2.00
CA LEU A 105 5.09 7.55 -1.02
C LEU A 105 5.64 7.25 0.37
N THR A 106 6.65 6.40 0.47
CA THR A 106 7.23 6.04 1.77
C THR A 106 7.83 7.25 2.47
N ARG A 107 8.47 8.16 1.73
CA ARG A 107 8.98 9.42 2.30
C ARG A 107 7.85 10.37 2.67
N ALA A 108 6.84 10.49 1.81
CA ALA A 108 5.71 11.38 2.06
C ALA A 108 4.95 11.01 3.32
N PHE A 109 4.80 9.70 3.60
CA PHE A 109 4.14 9.22 4.80
C PHE A 109 5.09 9.07 5.99
N GLY A 110 6.37 9.43 5.84
CA GLY A 110 7.33 9.42 6.93
C GLY A 110 7.76 8.02 7.40
N VAL A 111 7.67 7.02 6.54
CA VAL A 111 7.97 5.63 6.89
C VAL A 111 9.17 5.06 6.10
N HIS A 112 9.92 5.93 5.44
CA HIS A 112 11.09 5.52 4.66
C HIS A 112 12.32 5.34 5.54
N ILE A 113 13.02 4.22 5.38
CA ILE A 113 14.31 3.97 6.02
C ILE A 113 15.39 4.25 5.00
N GLU A 114 16.05 5.41 5.10
CA GLU A 114 16.98 5.91 4.08
C GLU A 114 18.16 4.95 3.85
N GLU A 115 18.73 4.40 4.92
CA GLU A 115 19.91 3.53 4.80
C GLU A 115 19.59 2.22 4.07
N ALA A 116 18.35 1.75 4.14
CA ALA A 116 17.94 0.49 3.55
C ALA A 116 17.17 0.66 2.23
N GLY A 117 16.65 1.87 1.96
CA GLY A 117 15.76 2.10 0.81
C GLY A 117 14.43 1.38 0.93
N LEU A 118 13.96 1.11 2.15
CA LEU A 118 12.78 0.31 2.43
C LEU A 118 11.77 1.09 3.30
N ALA A 119 10.51 0.67 3.27
CA ALA A 119 9.51 1.16 4.19
C ALA A 119 9.65 0.49 5.57
N SER A 120 9.18 1.17 6.61
CA SER A 120 9.10 0.59 7.94
C SER A 120 8.11 -0.56 7.99
N VAL A 121 8.34 -1.52 8.89
CA VAL A 121 7.49 -2.69 9.05
C VAL A 121 6.13 -2.31 9.61
N SER A 122 5.07 -2.87 9.03
CA SER A 122 3.70 -2.83 9.58
C SER A 122 3.17 -1.43 9.88
N TYR A 123 3.58 -0.46 9.10
CA TYR A 123 3.10 0.90 9.27
C TYR A 123 1.82 1.12 8.45
N THR A 124 0.75 1.50 9.14
CA THR A 124 -0.56 1.68 8.52
C THR A 124 -1.01 3.13 8.62
N HIS A 125 -1.48 3.69 7.52
CA HIS A 125 -2.07 5.02 7.46
C HIS A 125 -3.51 4.95 6.96
N LEU A 126 -4.35 5.78 7.56
CA LEU A 126 -5.75 5.94 7.16
C LEU A 126 -5.90 7.31 6.50
N THR A 127 -6.58 7.39 5.38
CA THR A 127 -6.87 8.65 4.71
C THR A 127 -8.37 8.94 4.70
N LEU A 128 -8.71 10.22 4.80
CA LEU A 128 -10.09 10.67 4.74
C LEU A 128 -10.61 10.68 3.31
N PRO A 129 -11.95 10.62 3.11
CA PRO A 129 -12.55 10.70 1.78
C PRO A 129 -12.19 11.95 0.99
N THR A 130 -11.68 12.98 1.67
CA THR A 130 -11.29 14.26 1.05
C THR A 130 -9.79 14.35 0.77
N ILE A 131 -9.07 13.25 0.73
CA ILE A 131 -7.63 13.18 0.45
C ILE A 131 -6.75 13.82 1.55
N TYR A 132 -7.19 13.75 2.81
CA TYR A 132 -6.36 14.12 3.97
C TYR A 132 -5.98 12.87 4.75
N SER A 133 -4.76 12.87 5.32
CA SER A 133 -4.30 11.81 6.21
C SER A 133 -4.79 12.05 7.64
N VAL A 134 -5.11 10.98 8.34
CA VAL A 134 -5.49 11.03 9.76
C VAL A 134 -4.64 10.12 10.62
#